data_d1107a303dee0591b0bb30dd91d60429
#
_entry.id   d1107a303dee0591b0bb30dd91d60429
#
_cell.length_a   1.000
_cell.length_b   1.000
_cell.length_c   1.000
_cell.angle_alpha   90.00
_cell.angle_beta   90.00
_cell.angle_gamma   90.00
#
_symmetry.space_group_name_H-M   'P 1'
#
loop_
_entity.id
_entity.type
_entity.pdbx_description
1 polymer ?
#
loop_
_entity_poly.entity_id
_entity_poly.type
_entity_poly.pdbx_seq_one_letter_code
_entity_poly.pdbx_strand_id
1 'polypeptide(L)'
;MKKILFICLMAFVMQGCGINKQAQQIKALEKCTYKIVSADQISVAGTDIKKLISNNNINMGSLPGLALGMLRKDIPLRANLNLEITNPTGDAAAINEFEYKVLINAQEIATGFVNQMVNVAPGQSSRVPVTVNANIYQFVSNGKIVDDVTAFFQANGNGQERKGMVTLKIRPSFKVGNTLVKYPGFITIDKEVSSKILL
;
A
#
# COMPACT_ATOMS: atom_id res chain seq x y z
N MET A 1 -31.84 6.28 -49.16
CA MET A 1 -30.60 6.88 -48.65
C MET A 1 -30.79 7.68 -47.35
N LYS A 2 -31.80 8.58 -47.24
CA LYS A 2 -32.05 9.36 -45.99
C LYS A 2 -32.35 8.50 -44.76
N LYS A 3 -33.06 7.35 -44.89
CA LYS A 3 -33.38 6.44 -43.77
C LYS A 3 -32.19 5.69 -43.24
N ILE A 4 -31.22 5.33 -44.09
CA ILE A 4 -29.98 4.65 -43.72
C ILE A 4 -29.04 5.63 -42.96
N LEU A 5 -28.99 6.88 -43.38
CA LEU A 5 -28.21 7.92 -42.70
C LEU A 5 -28.74 8.19 -41.30
N PHE A 6 -30.05 8.13 -41.08
CA PHE A 6 -30.69 8.34 -39.79
C PHE A 6 -30.41 7.17 -38.82
N ILE A 7 -30.38 5.93 -39.33
CA ILE A 7 -30.04 4.73 -38.54
C ILE A 7 -28.57 4.75 -38.12
N CYS A 8 -27.64 5.13 -39.01
CA CYS A 8 -26.24 5.29 -38.68
C CYS A 8 -25.99 6.40 -37.63
N LEU A 9 -26.72 7.51 -37.69
CA LEU A 9 -26.62 8.60 -36.72
C LEU A 9 -27.11 8.16 -35.32
N MET A 10 -28.18 7.33 -35.26
CA MET A 10 -28.73 6.82 -34.01
C MET A 10 -27.82 5.76 -33.33
N ALA A 11 -27.05 5.01 -34.12
CA ALA A 11 -26.10 4.02 -33.61
C ALA A 11 -24.86 4.66 -32.92
N PHE A 12 -24.51 5.91 -33.31
CA PHE A 12 -23.38 6.65 -32.69
C PHE A 12 -23.72 7.20 -31.30
N VAL A 13 -24.98 7.38 -30.95
CA VAL A 13 -25.40 7.95 -29.64
C VAL A 13 -25.33 6.92 -28.50
N MET A 14 -25.33 5.63 -28.83
CA MET A 14 -25.33 4.55 -27.82
C MET A 14 -23.95 4.24 -27.20
N GLN A 15 -22.87 4.79 -27.73
CA GLN A 15 -21.51 4.53 -27.21
C GLN A 15 -21.08 5.45 -26.06
N GLY A 16 -21.84 6.50 -25.76
CA GLY A 16 -21.47 7.51 -24.76
C GLY A 16 -21.63 7.10 -23.29
N CYS A 17 -22.50 6.11 -22.98
CA CYS A 17 -22.83 5.75 -21.61
C CYS A 17 -21.66 5.10 -20.81
N GLY A 18 -20.77 4.37 -21.48
CA GLY A 18 -19.63 3.71 -20.84
C GLY A 18 -18.56 4.68 -20.36
N ILE A 19 -18.27 5.71 -21.15
CA ILE A 19 -17.21 6.69 -20.86
C ILE A 19 -17.63 7.60 -19.70
N ASN A 20 -18.89 8.00 -19.63
CA ASN A 20 -19.40 8.81 -18.52
C ASN A 20 -19.35 8.07 -17.19
N LYS A 21 -19.68 6.77 -17.15
CA LYS A 21 -19.60 5.94 -15.95
C LYS A 21 -18.15 5.81 -15.45
N GLN A 22 -17.22 5.61 -16.36
CA GLN A 22 -15.79 5.51 -16.02
C GLN A 22 -15.23 6.83 -15.47
N ALA A 23 -15.61 7.96 -16.08
CA ALA A 23 -15.24 9.28 -15.59
C ALA A 23 -15.80 9.55 -14.18
N GLN A 24 -17.02 9.12 -13.88
CA GLN A 24 -17.61 9.20 -12.54
C GLN A 24 -16.86 8.33 -11.54
N GLN A 25 -16.47 7.10 -11.92
CA GLN A 25 -15.68 6.20 -11.06
C GLN A 25 -14.32 6.80 -10.69
N ILE A 26 -13.65 7.48 -11.62
CA ILE A 26 -12.37 8.17 -11.36
C ILE A 26 -12.59 9.34 -10.39
N LYS A 27 -13.61 10.18 -10.62
CA LYS A 27 -13.95 11.29 -9.73
C LYS A 27 -14.35 10.81 -8.33
N ALA A 28 -15.04 9.68 -8.24
CA ALA A 28 -15.36 9.05 -6.97
C ALA A 28 -14.09 8.58 -6.27
N LEU A 29 -13.15 7.97 -7.00
CA LEU A 29 -11.88 7.51 -6.47
C LEU A 29 -11.03 8.66 -5.89
N GLU A 30 -11.00 9.81 -6.54
CA GLU A 30 -10.29 11.01 -6.05
C GLU A 30 -10.84 11.53 -4.72
N LYS A 31 -12.14 11.30 -4.47
CA LYS A 31 -12.82 11.70 -3.23
C LYS A 31 -12.78 10.63 -2.14
N CYS A 32 -12.33 9.40 -2.45
CA CYS A 32 -12.17 8.35 -1.47
C CYS A 32 -11.16 8.73 -0.39
N THR A 33 -11.40 8.28 0.81
CA THR A 33 -10.42 8.33 1.89
C THR A 33 -9.68 6.99 1.98
N TYR A 34 -8.39 7.06 2.28
CA TYR A 34 -7.50 5.92 2.31
C TYR A 34 -6.83 5.83 3.68
N LYS A 35 -6.80 4.64 4.27
CA LYS A 35 -6.23 4.43 5.60
C LYS A 35 -5.54 3.08 5.70
N ILE A 36 -4.30 3.04 6.20
CA ILE A 36 -3.67 1.80 6.62
C ILE A 36 -4.27 1.43 7.98
N VAL A 37 -5.01 0.31 8.04
CA VAL A 37 -5.69 -0.11 9.28
C VAL A 37 -4.83 -1.02 10.12
N SER A 38 -4.07 -1.95 9.49
CA SER A 38 -3.14 -2.82 10.19
C SER A 38 -1.96 -3.22 9.29
N ALA A 39 -0.93 -3.75 9.93
CA ALA A 39 0.18 -4.45 9.28
C ALA A 39 0.33 -5.81 9.95
N ASP A 40 0.18 -6.86 9.18
CA ASP A 40 0.15 -8.23 9.68
C ASP A 40 1.27 -9.07 9.06
N GLN A 41 1.59 -10.20 9.70
CA GLN A 41 2.57 -11.17 9.21
C GLN A 41 3.93 -10.56 8.87
N ILE A 42 4.39 -9.63 9.71
CA ILE A 42 5.67 -8.95 9.50
C ILE A 42 6.79 -9.92 9.86
N SER A 43 7.66 -10.21 8.90
CA SER A 43 8.85 -11.04 9.12
C SER A 43 10.09 -10.42 8.48
N VAL A 44 11.21 -10.55 9.16
CA VAL A 44 12.54 -10.10 8.70
C VAL A 44 13.48 -11.31 8.71
N ALA A 45 14.14 -11.56 7.58
CA ALA A 45 15.02 -12.70 7.39
C ALA A 45 14.38 -14.04 7.82
N GLY A 46 13.06 -14.19 7.58
CA GLY A 46 12.28 -15.37 7.94
C GLY A 46 11.84 -15.46 9.41
N THR A 47 12.17 -14.47 10.24
CA THR A 47 11.77 -14.42 11.66
C THR A 47 10.63 -13.43 11.84
N ASP A 48 9.55 -13.88 12.53
CA ASP A 48 8.42 -13.01 12.88
C ASP A 48 8.90 -11.88 13.80
N ILE A 49 8.49 -10.63 13.45
CA ILE A 49 8.91 -9.43 14.20
C ILE A 49 8.46 -9.47 15.66
N LYS A 50 7.32 -10.12 15.99
CA LYS A 50 6.82 -10.26 17.34
C LYS A 50 7.77 -11.10 18.22
N LYS A 51 8.43 -12.10 17.62
CA LYS A 51 9.45 -12.91 18.32
C LYS A 51 10.74 -12.12 18.56
N LEU A 52 11.05 -11.15 17.68
CA LEU A 52 12.18 -10.27 17.83
C LEU A 52 11.97 -9.25 18.96
N ILE A 53 10.73 -8.83 19.20
CA ILE A 53 10.37 -7.81 20.18
C ILE A 53 10.10 -8.41 21.57
N SER A 54 9.71 -9.70 21.66
CA SER A 54 9.18 -10.30 22.90
C SER A 54 10.19 -10.38 24.07
N ASN A 55 11.47 -10.12 23.84
CA ASN A 55 12.52 -10.22 24.85
C ASN A 55 13.14 -8.88 25.26
N ASN A 56 12.52 -7.73 24.95
CA ASN A 56 13.03 -6.37 25.22
C ASN A 56 14.49 -6.10 24.77
N ASN A 57 15.14 -7.08 24.16
CA ASN A 57 16.50 -7.00 23.63
C ASN A 57 16.48 -7.50 22.19
N ILE A 58 16.48 -6.58 21.24
CA ILE A 58 16.67 -6.92 19.84
C ILE A 58 18.15 -7.23 19.63
N ASN A 59 18.54 -8.46 19.87
CA ASN A 59 19.88 -8.92 19.51
C ASN A 59 19.85 -9.35 18.03
N MET A 60 19.95 -8.39 17.12
CA MET A 60 19.96 -8.65 15.68
C MET A 60 21.10 -9.58 15.26
N GLY A 61 22.22 -9.59 16.00
CA GLY A 61 23.36 -10.47 15.73
C GLY A 61 23.12 -11.95 16.08
N SER A 62 22.12 -12.27 16.89
CA SER A 62 21.80 -13.66 17.28
C SER A 62 20.85 -14.38 16.32
N LEU A 63 20.40 -13.72 15.24
CA LEU A 63 19.49 -14.30 14.27
C LEU A 63 20.29 -14.93 13.11
N PRO A 64 20.32 -16.25 12.95
CA PRO A 64 21.07 -16.89 11.87
C PRO A 64 20.67 -16.41 10.47
N GLY A 65 19.37 -16.16 10.26
CA GLY A 65 18.84 -15.63 9.01
C GLY A 65 19.33 -14.21 8.69
N LEU A 66 19.49 -13.36 9.70
CA LEU A 66 19.99 -12.00 9.53
C LEU A 66 21.48 -11.99 9.22
N ALA A 67 22.28 -12.78 9.95
CA ALA A 67 23.72 -12.91 9.69
C ALA A 67 23.99 -13.42 8.26
N LEU A 68 23.24 -14.43 7.82
CA LEU A 68 23.32 -14.94 6.45
C LEU A 68 22.85 -13.90 5.43
N GLY A 69 21.79 -13.16 5.74
CA GLY A 69 21.26 -12.08 4.90
C GLY A 69 22.25 -10.94 4.73
N MET A 70 22.96 -10.56 5.80
CA MET A 70 24.04 -9.57 5.74
C MET A 70 25.18 -10.03 4.82
N LEU A 71 25.61 -11.30 4.95
CA LEU A 71 26.66 -11.87 4.12
C LEU A 71 26.28 -11.92 2.63
N ARG A 72 25.00 -12.24 2.34
CA ARG A 72 24.47 -12.33 0.97
C ARG A 72 23.99 -10.98 0.41
N LYS A 73 23.98 -9.93 1.21
CA LYS A 73 23.39 -8.63 0.90
C LYS A 73 21.90 -8.74 0.52
N ASP A 74 21.21 -9.68 1.15
CA ASP A 74 19.79 -9.97 0.91
C ASP A 74 19.09 -10.26 2.24
N ILE A 75 18.40 -9.27 2.77
CA ILE A 75 17.60 -9.35 4.00
C ILE A 75 16.13 -9.21 3.62
N PRO A 76 15.40 -10.31 3.43
CA PRO A 76 14.00 -10.25 3.03
C PRO A 76 13.12 -9.72 4.17
N LEU A 77 12.36 -8.68 3.88
CA LEU A 77 11.21 -8.20 4.65
C LEU A 77 9.94 -8.66 3.96
N ARG A 78 9.03 -9.25 4.72
CA ARG A 78 7.66 -9.53 4.26
C ARG A 78 6.67 -8.93 5.24
N ALA A 79 5.60 -8.34 4.72
CA ALA A 79 4.49 -7.80 5.51
C ALA A 79 3.21 -7.76 4.68
N ASN A 80 2.06 -7.84 5.32
CA ASN A 80 0.76 -7.55 4.72
C ASN A 80 0.20 -6.26 5.33
N LEU A 81 0.10 -5.21 4.51
CA LEU A 81 -0.57 -3.96 4.89
C LEU A 81 -2.04 -4.05 4.50
N ASN A 82 -2.95 -3.82 5.43
CA ASN A 82 -4.38 -3.75 5.15
C ASN A 82 -4.77 -2.30 4.86
N LEU A 83 -5.02 -1.99 3.58
CA LEU A 83 -5.51 -0.71 3.12
C LEU A 83 -7.03 -0.69 3.15
N GLU A 84 -7.63 0.25 3.89
CA GLU A 84 -9.06 0.53 3.85
C GLU A 84 -9.31 1.72 2.93
N ILE A 85 -10.23 1.55 1.99
CA ILE A 85 -10.67 2.56 1.03
C ILE A 85 -12.14 2.82 1.33
N THR A 86 -12.49 4.05 1.72
CA THR A 86 -13.86 4.48 1.99
C THR A 86 -14.33 5.45 0.92
N ASN A 87 -15.44 5.16 0.30
CA ASN A 87 -16.06 5.97 -0.74
C ASN A 87 -17.21 6.82 -0.16
N PRO A 88 -17.02 8.12 0.08
CA PRO A 88 -18.05 8.99 0.63
C PRO A 88 -19.03 9.51 -0.44
N THR A 89 -18.85 9.13 -1.72
CA THR A 89 -19.64 9.66 -2.84
C THR A 89 -20.90 8.85 -3.12
N GLY A 90 -21.79 9.39 -3.97
CA GLY A 90 -22.97 8.70 -4.48
C GLY A 90 -22.67 7.76 -5.66
N ASP A 91 -21.46 7.76 -6.20
CA ASP A 91 -21.04 6.94 -7.33
C ASP A 91 -20.09 5.84 -6.87
N ALA A 92 -20.08 4.70 -7.57
CA ALA A 92 -19.13 3.63 -7.27
C ALA A 92 -17.70 4.07 -7.64
N ALA A 93 -16.74 3.82 -6.77
CA ALA A 93 -15.32 3.98 -7.06
C ALA A 93 -14.70 2.62 -7.43
N ALA A 94 -13.91 2.56 -8.51
CA ALA A 94 -13.30 1.31 -8.98
C ALA A 94 -11.83 1.50 -9.32
N ILE A 95 -11.01 0.53 -8.88
CA ILE A 95 -9.60 0.40 -9.21
C ILE A 95 -9.42 -0.99 -9.83
N ASN A 96 -8.81 -1.11 -11.00
CA ASN A 96 -8.53 -2.39 -11.61
C ASN A 96 -7.29 -3.05 -11.01
N GLU A 97 -6.29 -2.24 -10.77
CA GLU A 97 -4.99 -2.61 -10.25
C GLU A 97 -4.27 -1.35 -9.75
N PHE A 98 -3.22 -1.50 -8.98
CA PHE A 98 -2.40 -0.34 -8.60
C PHE A 98 -0.95 -0.72 -8.33
N GLU A 99 -0.07 0.20 -8.67
CA GLU A 99 1.32 0.19 -8.22
C GLU A 99 1.38 0.77 -6.80
N TYR A 100 2.31 0.28 -5.99
CA TYR A 100 2.53 0.84 -4.66
C TYR A 100 4.00 1.08 -4.37
N LYS A 101 4.24 2.01 -3.43
CA LYS A 101 5.52 2.26 -2.78
C LYS A 101 5.29 2.32 -1.28
N VAL A 102 6.16 1.68 -0.51
CA VAL A 102 6.16 1.75 0.95
C VAL A 102 7.40 2.51 1.39
N LEU A 103 7.19 3.51 2.25
CA LEU A 103 8.27 4.28 2.83
C LEU A 103 8.18 4.20 4.36
N ILE A 104 9.33 4.18 5.01
CA ILE A 104 9.46 4.33 6.47
C ILE A 104 10.29 5.60 6.71
N ASN A 105 9.75 6.55 7.48
CA ASN A 105 10.38 7.84 7.73
C ASN A 105 10.89 8.52 6.44
N ALA A 106 10.02 8.55 5.41
CA ALA A 106 10.28 9.08 4.08
C ALA A 106 11.30 8.31 3.21
N GLN A 107 11.88 7.22 3.71
CA GLN A 107 12.78 6.37 2.93
C GLN A 107 12.01 5.21 2.28
N GLU A 108 12.10 5.09 0.95
CA GLU A 108 11.48 4.01 0.19
C GLU A 108 12.15 2.67 0.51
N ILE A 109 11.34 1.70 0.98
CA ILE A 109 11.80 0.35 1.34
C ILE A 109 11.28 -0.73 0.40
N ALA A 110 10.14 -0.48 -0.24
CA ALA A 110 9.51 -1.44 -1.14
C ALA A 110 8.73 -0.76 -2.25
N THR A 111 8.69 -1.40 -3.40
CA THR A 111 7.76 -1.13 -4.50
C THR A 111 7.10 -2.42 -4.91
N GLY A 112 5.90 -2.34 -5.44
CA GLY A 112 5.19 -3.52 -5.93
C GLY A 112 3.93 -3.15 -6.68
N PHE A 113 3.15 -4.19 -6.93
CA PHE A 113 1.96 -4.11 -7.74
C PHE A 113 0.87 -5.00 -7.16
N VAL A 114 -0.35 -4.49 -7.09
CA VAL A 114 -1.55 -5.24 -6.71
C VAL A 114 -2.43 -5.40 -7.93
N ASN A 115 -2.48 -6.62 -8.45
CA ASN A 115 -3.34 -7.00 -9.58
C ASN A 115 -4.65 -7.56 -9.05
N GLN A 116 -5.45 -6.69 -8.46
CA GLN A 116 -6.75 -7.04 -7.92
C GLN A 116 -7.73 -5.91 -8.18
N MET A 117 -8.87 -6.25 -8.79
CA MET A 117 -9.95 -5.28 -8.94
C MET A 117 -10.59 -4.98 -7.57
N VAL A 118 -10.64 -3.70 -7.24
CA VAL A 118 -11.30 -3.17 -6.05
C VAL A 118 -12.48 -2.33 -6.49
N ASN A 119 -13.66 -2.64 -5.98
CA ASN A 119 -14.87 -1.87 -6.21
C ASN A 119 -15.43 -1.45 -4.85
N VAL A 120 -15.59 -0.14 -4.67
CA VAL A 120 -16.12 0.44 -3.43
C VAL A 120 -17.44 1.10 -3.77
N ALA A 121 -18.53 0.50 -3.31
CA ALA A 121 -19.88 1.00 -3.53
C ALA A 121 -20.07 2.38 -2.84
N PRO A 122 -21.07 3.17 -3.27
CA PRO A 122 -21.41 4.43 -2.65
C PRO A 122 -21.59 4.31 -1.12
N GLY A 123 -20.94 5.17 -0.36
CA GLY A 123 -21.01 5.19 1.11
C GLY A 123 -20.38 3.99 1.81
N GLN A 124 -19.69 3.10 1.09
CA GLN A 124 -19.12 1.88 1.65
C GLN A 124 -17.59 1.95 1.77
N SER A 125 -17.03 1.01 2.53
CA SER A 125 -15.59 0.80 2.64
C SER A 125 -15.21 -0.59 2.12
N SER A 126 -14.01 -0.72 1.55
CA SER A 126 -13.41 -1.98 1.13
C SER A 126 -12.00 -2.10 1.69
N ARG A 127 -11.61 -3.33 2.09
CA ARG A 127 -10.25 -3.61 2.56
C ARG A 127 -9.48 -4.36 1.50
N VAL A 128 -8.27 -3.89 1.25
CA VAL A 128 -7.37 -4.43 0.23
C VAL A 128 -6.05 -4.81 0.89
N PRO A 129 -5.67 -6.10 0.87
CA PRO A 129 -4.35 -6.51 1.34
C PRO A 129 -3.29 -6.10 0.33
N VAL A 130 -2.25 -5.42 0.80
CA VAL A 130 -1.05 -5.07 0.05
C VAL A 130 0.10 -5.90 0.59
N THR A 131 0.48 -6.96 -0.15
CA THR A 131 1.60 -7.81 0.23
C THR A 131 2.91 -7.13 -0.13
N VAL A 132 3.69 -6.79 0.89
CA VAL A 132 4.99 -6.14 0.77
C VAL A 132 6.08 -7.21 0.81
N ASN A 133 6.94 -7.23 -0.21
CA ASN A 133 8.17 -8.00 -0.24
C ASN A 133 9.31 -7.05 -0.60
N ALA A 134 10.33 -6.98 0.23
CA ALA A 134 11.46 -6.07 0.03
C ALA A 134 12.78 -6.71 0.47
N ASN A 135 13.88 -6.32 -0.16
CA ASN A 135 15.20 -6.54 0.38
C ASN A 135 15.64 -5.29 1.14
N ILE A 136 15.69 -5.40 2.47
CA ILE A 136 16.05 -4.28 3.34
C ILE A 136 17.53 -4.23 3.71
N TYR A 137 18.40 -4.97 2.99
CA TYR A 137 19.84 -4.98 3.26
C TYR A 137 20.44 -3.58 3.32
N GLN A 138 20.16 -2.73 2.31
CA GLN A 138 20.69 -1.37 2.30
C GLN A 138 20.18 -0.52 3.46
N PHE A 139 18.98 -0.81 3.92
CA PHE A 139 18.37 -0.15 5.05
C PHE A 139 19.04 -0.55 6.37
N VAL A 140 19.27 -1.85 6.55
CA VAL A 140 19.89 -2.43 7.76
C VAL A 140 21.41 -2.22 7.78
N SER A 141 22.08 -2.17 6.62
CA SER A 141 23.53 -1.92 6.55
C SER A 141 23.92 -0.48 6.86
N ASN A 142 22.95 0.46 6.85
CA ASN A 142 23.13 1.81 7.33
C ASN A 142 22.96 1.84 8.86
N GLY A 143 24.06 1.89 9.61
CA GLY A 143 24.05 1.80 11.07
C GLY A 143 23.11 2.78 11.75
N LYS A 144 22.96 4.01 11.23
CA LYS A 144 22.03 5.01 11.77
C LYS A 144 20.58 4.53 11.75
N ILE A 145 20.16 3.82 10.71
CA ILE A 145 18.78 3.31 10.58
C ILE A 145 18.55 2.15 11.55
N VAL A 146 19.56 1.30 11.73
CA VAL A 146 19.50 0.22 12.73
C VAL A 146 19.36 0.79 14.13
N ASP A 147 20.10 1.84 14.44
CA ASP A 147 20.00 2.54 15.73
C ASP A 147 18.62 3.17 15.92
N ASP A 148 18.07 3.84 14.90
CA ASP A 148 16.73 4.43 14.93
C ASP A 148 15.63 3.37 15.12
N VAL A 149 15.71 2.24 14.41
CA VAL A 149 14.77 1.12 14.53
C VAL A 149 14.91 0.45 15.90
N THR A 150 16.14 0.19 16.34
CA THR A 150 16.41 -0.39 17.67
C THR A 150 15.88 0.52 18.77
N ALA A 151 16.16 1.83 18.68
CA ALA A 151 15.65 2.81 19.62
C ALA A 151 14.13 2.95 19.60
N PHE A 152 13.48 2.78 18.44
CA PHE A 152 12.02 2.75 18.32
C PHE A 152 11.41 1.58 19.11
N PHE A 153 12.02 0.39 19.02
CA PHE A 153 11.53 -0.79 19.74
C PHE A 153 11.93 -0.80 21.23
N GLN A 154 13.11 -0.31 21.58
CA GLN A 154 13.58 -0.26 22.97
C GLN A 154 12.85 0.80 23.82
N ALA A 155 12.30 1.84 23.22
CA ALA A 155 11.55 2.88 23.92
C ALA A 155 10.36 2.31 24.72
N ASN A 156 9.83 1.17 24.31
CA ASN A 156 8.75 0.48 25.04
C ASN A 156 9.19 -0.06 26.41
N GLY A 157 10.44 -0.52 26.56
CA GLY A 157 11.00 -1.01 27.84
C GLY A 157 11.18 0.09 28.88
N ASN A 158 11.31 1.33 28.46
CA ASN A 158 11.57 2.50 29.32
C ASN A 158 10.34 3.41 29.49
N GLY A 159 9.15 2.98 29.06
CA GLY A 159 7.91 3.76 29.16
C GLY A 159 7.82 4.99 28.26
N GLN A 160 8.81 5.22 27.38
CA GLN A 160 8.81 6.31 26.42
C GLN A 160 8.23 5.83 25.08
N GLU A 161 7.13 6.43 24.66
CA GLU A 161 6.53 6.17 23.35
C GLU A 161 7.36 6.86 22.25
N ARG A 162 7.82 6.08 21.27
CA ARG A 162 8.37 6.62 20.03
C ARG A 162 7.42 6.39 18.87
N LYS A 163 7.40 7.36 17.97
CA LYS A 163 6.52 7.37 16.82
C LYS A 163 7.36 7.26 15.55
N GLY A 164 6.90 6.44 14.62
CA GLY A 164 7.45 6.32 13.27
C GLY A 164 6.36 6.59 12.25
N MET A 165 6.76 7.00 11.05
CA MET A 165 5.82 7.24 9.94
C MET A 165 5.96 6.14 8.89
N VAL A 166 4.86 5.43 8.64
CA VAL A 166 4.73 4.54 7.49
C VAL A 166 3.91 5.25 6.42
N THR A 167 4.49 5.45 5.25
CA THR A 167 3.81 6.04 4.10
C THR A 167 3.59 4.98 3.03
N LEU A 168 2.34 4.78 2.65
CA LEU A 168 1.95 3.99 1.48
C LEU A 168 1.56 4.96 0.36
N LYS A 169 2.26 4.89 -0.77
CA LYS A 169 1.88 5.61 -2.00
C LYS A 169 1.29 4.62 -2.98
N ILE A 170 0.10 4.88 -3.48
CA ILE A 170 -0.56 4.04 -4.49
C ILE A 170 -0.78 4.83 -5.78
N ARG A 171 -0.60 4.18 -6.91
CA ARG A 171 -0.93 4.72 -8.24
C ARG A 171 -1.94 3.81 -8.91
N PRO A 172 -3.24 4.12 -8.81
CA PRO A 172 -4.30 3.31 -9.39
C PRO A 172 -4.25 3.28 -10.92
N SER A 173 -4.72 2.16 -11.48
CA SER A 173 -5.05 2.02 -12.90
C SER A 173 -6.53 1.69 -13.04
N PHE A 174 -7.17 2.22 -14.07
CA PHE A 174 -8.57 2.02 -14.35
C PHE A 174 -8.78 1.79 -15.84
N LYS A 175 -9.84 1.06 -16.16
CA LYS A 175 -10.16 0.71 -17.54
C LYS A 175 -10.94 1.84 -18.19
N VAL A 176 -10.45 2.35 -19.33
CA VAL A 176 -11.15 3.31 -20.18
C VAL A 176 -11.37 2.63 -21.53
N GLY A 177 -12.60 2.23 -21.80
CA GLY A 177 -12.90 1.33 -22.92
C GLY A 177 -12.15 -0.01 -22.74
N ASN A 178 -11.26 -0.35 -23.68
CA ASN A 178 -10.43 -1.53 -23.64
C ASN A 178 -8.98 -1.25 -23.15
N THR A 179 -8.66 -0.01 -22.79
CA THR A 179 -7.31 0.40 -22.41
C THR A 179 -7.23 0.65 -20.91
N LEU A 180 -6.16 0.17 -20.27
CA LEU A 180 -5.82 0.48 -18.91
C LEU A 180 -5.06 1.82 -18.87
N VAL A 181 -5.56 2.76 -18.08
CA VAL A 181 -4.99 4.09 -17.91
C VAL A 181 -4.55 4.25 -16.46
N LYS A 182 -3.31 4.68 -16.25
CA LYS A 182 -2.77 4.98 -14.91
C LYS A 182 -3.19 6.37 -14.45
N TYR A 183 -3.51 6.48 -13.18
CA TYR A 183 -3.73 7.79 -12.55
C TYR A 183 -2.45 8.64 -12.62
N PRO A 184 -2.55 9.96 -12.90
CA PRO A 184 -1.38 10.81 -13.18
C PRO A 184 -0.53 11.17 -11.96
N GLY A 185 -0.51 10.37 -10.93
CA GLY A 185 0.27 10.62 -9.72
C GLY A 185 0.18 9.49 -8.73
N PHE A 186 0.63 9.75 -7.52
CA PHE A 186 0.45 8.84 -6.39
C PHE A 186 -0.50 9.45 -5.37
N ILE A 187 -1.42 8.65 -4.88
CA ILE A 187 -2.20 8.94 -3.68
C ILE A 187 -1.30 8.56 -2.50
N THR A 188 -1.05 9.52 -1.61
CA THR A 188 -0.17 9.32 -0.45
C THR A 188 -1.02 9.08 0.79
N ILE A 189 -0.69 8.03 1.54
CA ILE A 189 -1.41 7.59 2.72
C ILE A 189 -0.38 7.46 3.84
N ASP A 190 -0.45 8.37 4.81
CA ASP A 190 0.45 8.37 5.95
C ASP A 190 -0.21 7.70 7.15
N LYS A 191 0.55 6.88 7.83
CA LYS A 191 0.16 6.25 9.09
C LYS A 191 1.26 6.43 10.12
N GLU A 192 0.95 7.20 11.15
CA GLU A 192 1.77 7.21 12.35
C GLU A 192 1.63 5.87 13.07
N VAL A 193 2.75 5.21 13.31
CA VAL A 193 2.85 3.97 14.09
C VAL A 193 3.59 4.27 15.37
N SER A 194 2.97 3.88 16.47
CA SER A 194 3.58 3.95 17.80
C SER A 194 4.24 2.62 18.13
N SER A 195 5.35 2.68 18.85
CA SER A 195 6.01 1.48 19.38
C SER A 195 5.08 0.62 20.25
N LYS A 196 3.99 1.20 20.81
CA LYS A 196 2.97 0.49 21.60
C LYS A 196 1.96 -0.33 20.75
N ILE A 197 1.80 -0.02 19.48
CA ILE A 197 0.79 -0.69 18.62
C ILE A 197 1.30 -2.00 18.04
N LEU A 198 2.61 -2.22 18.04
CA LEU A 198 3.25 -3.41 17.46
C LEU A 198 3.41 -4.56 18.47
N LEU A 199 3.00 -4.36 19.70
CA LEU A 199 2.96 -5.33 20.80
C LEU A 199 1.52 -5.78 21.06
#